data_9d7c0e356a27047d2e3efd9bb33a868d
#
_entry.id   9d7c0e356a27047d2e3efd9bb33a868d
#
_cell.length_a   1.000
_cell.length_b   1.000
_cell.length_c   1.000
_cell.angle_alpha   90.00
_cell.angle_beta   90.00
_cell.angle_gamma   90.00
#
_symmetry.space_group_name_H-M   'P 1'
#
loop_
_entity.id
_entity.type
_entity.pdbx_description
1 polymer ?
#
loop_
_entity_poly.entity_id
_entity_poly.type
_entity_poly.pdbx_seq_one_letter_code
_entity_poly.pdbx_strand_id
1 'polypeptide(L)'
;MGGDRSLTILFGSQTGNAAGLAEKTAKMASNYGLEASVIDMDGYDKSNLANIKRLLVITSTWGEGEMPDNAEVLWQSVQSDGPALSAMHYSVCAIGDTAYDEFCKAGLDWDGKLSSLGASSVQEIKLCDVDFEPPWNDWVLEALPRIACVDASGTLQLELVEEMKAYGTSDEDDVIEGDFAPGIIDATEIQVELELFRYCPAQGERGWDVVATAVPASASLEDLFMTFQRDVDGSFAFRRGVVGATATTGVRANGRVVLADVARVGDLVSNGKLKIEPLPGYPVIRDLIV
;
A
#
# COMPACT_ATOMS: atom_id res chain seq x y z
N MET A 1 -15.77 2.16 -0.75
CA MET A 1 -14.78 2.10 0.37
C MET A 1 -13.67 1.20 -0.13
N GLY A 2 -12.47 1.75 -0.38
CA GLY A 2 -11.32 0.92 -0.72
C GLY A 2 -11.11 -0.11 0.38
N GLY A 3 -10.80 -1.37 0.01
CA GLY A 3 -10.49 -2.42 0.97
C GLY A 3 -9.37 -1.96 1.90
N ASP A 4 -9.33 -2.47 3.12
CA ASP A 4 -8.29 -2.19 4.10
C ASP A 4 -6.91 -2.53 3.51
N ARG A 5 -6.08 -1.53 3.26
CA ARG A 5 -4.70 -1.63 2.77
C ARG A 5 -3.68 -1.22 3.83
N SER A 6 -4.13 -1.10 5.08
CA SER A 6 -3.27 -0.72 6.19
C SER A 6 -2.17 -1.75 6.42
N LEU A 7 -0.95 -1.26 6.62
CA LEU A 7 0.21 -2.01 7.05
C LEU A 7 0.75 -1.36 8.32
N THR A 8 0.85 -2.13 9.39
CA THR A 8 1.52 -1.66 10.61
C THR A 8 2.98 -2.12 10.58
N ILE A 9 3.90 -1.19 10.81
CA ILE A 9 5.33 -1.48 10.98
C ILE A 9 5.69 -1.09 12.41
N LEU A 10 5.87 -2.09 13.27
CA LEU A 10 6.33 -1.88 14.64
C LEU A 10 7.86 -1.92 14.67
N PHE A 11 8.50 -0.95 15.32
CA PHE A 11 9.94 -0.98 15.49
C PHE A 11 10.38 -0.92 16.95
N GLY A 12 11.42 -1.72 17.26
CA GLY A 12 12.19 -1.66 18.49
C GLY A 12 13.63 -1.28 18.18
N SER A 13 14.14 -0.15 18.71
CA SER A 13 15.45 0.38 18.31
C SER A 13 16.16 1.07 19.46
N GLN A 14 17.39 0.63 19.76
CA GLN A 14 18.23 1.29 20.77
C GLN A 14 19.01 2.48 20.17
N THR A 15 19.53 2.32 18.96
CA THR A 15 20.44 3.29 18.32
C THR A 15 19.82 4.03 17.14
N GLY A 16 18.54 3.77 16.82
CA GLY A 16 17.85 4.36 15.71
C GLY A 16 17.93 3.59 14.39
N ASN A 17 18.75 2.53 14.28
CA ASN A 17 18.91 1.76 13.05
C ASN A 17 17.61 1.09 12.61
N ALA A 18 16.92 0.36 13.51
CA ALA A 18 15.64 -0.28 13.21
C ALA A 18 14.55 0.76 12.86
N ALA A 19 14.53 1.91 13.53
CA ALA A 19 13.64 3.02 13.20
C ALA A 19 13.87 3.54 11.78
N GLY A 20 15.14 3.74 11.39
CA GLY A 20 15.49 4.17 10.03
C GLY A 20 15.07 3.18 8.95
N LEU A 21 15.22 1.86 9.21
CA LEU A 21 14.76 0.82 8.29
C LEU A 21 13.23 0.75 8.22
N ALA A 22 12.52 0.97 9.33
CA ALA A 22 11.05 1.02 9.35
C ALA A 22 10.52 2.16 8.48
N GLU A 23 11.12 3.34 8.54
CA GLU A 23 10.77 4.48 7.67
C GLU A 23 11.06 4.20 6.19
N LYS A 24 12.20 3.57 5.87
CA LYS A 24 12.53 3.16 4.51
C LYS A 24 11.52 2.12 4.00
N THR A 25 11.18 1.13 4.83
CA THR A 25 10.18 0.11 4.50
C THR A 25 8.80 0.71 4.23
N ALA A 26 8.37 1.70 5.02
CA ALA A 26 7.08 2.37 4.81
C ALA A 26 7.03 3.11 3.47
N LYS A 27 8.12 3.77 3.07
CA LYS A 27 8.21 4.41 1.75
C LYS A 27 8.10 3.39 0.61
N MET A 28 8.78 2.25 0.73
CA MET A 28 8.71 1.18 -0.27
C MET A 28 7.33 0.52 -0.32
N ALA A 29 6.62 0.45 0.80
CA ALA A 29 5.30 -0.17 0.90
C ALA A 29 4.25 0.52 -0.01
N SER A 30 4.40 1.81 -0.28
CA SER A 30 3.52 2.55 -1.18
C SER A 30 3.57 2.02 -2.62
N ASN A 31 4.73 1.49 -3.08
CA ASN A 31 4.88 0.88 -4.39
C ASN A 31 4.01 -0.38 -4.57
N TYR A 32 3.57 -0.98 -3.46
CA TYR A 32 2.70 -2.15 -3.42
C TYR A 32 1.26 -1.79 -3.04
N GLY A 33 0.89 -0.51 -3.11
CA GLY A 33 -0.44 -0.02 -2.76
C GLY A 33 -0.79 -0.19 -1.28
N LEU A 34 0.19 -0.25 -0.39
CA LEU A 34 0.00 -0.36 1.06
C LEU A 34 0.03 1.02 1.74
N GLU A 35 -0.84 1.22 2.70
CA GLU A 35 -0.87 2.40 3.58
C GLU A 35 -0.13 2.06 4.88
N ALA A 36 1.19 2.32 4.88
CA ALA A 36 2.04 1.95 5.99
C ALA A 36 2.02 2.99 7.12
N SER A 37 1.91 2.50 8.36
CA SER A 37 2.08 3.28 9.59
C SER A 37 3.29 2.75 10.35
N VAL A 38 4.31 3.60 10.53
CA VAL A 38 5.49 3.30 11.36
C VAL A 38 5.18 3.69 12.79
N ILE A 39 5.29 2.74 13.70
CA ILE A 39 4.88 2.91 15.09
C ILE A 39 6.01 2.43 16.01
N ASP A 40 6.42 3.30 16.94
CA ASP A 40 7.31 2.94 18.02
C ASP A 40 6.63 1.95 18.96
N MET A 41 7.34 0.94 19.40
CA MET A 41 6.84 -0.02 20.39
C MET A 41 6.64 0.62 21.76
N ASP A 42 7.30 1.76 22.05
CA ASP A 42 7.08 2.48 23.31
C ASP A 42 5.66 3.03 23.39
N GLY A 43 5.00 2.71 24.48
CA GLY A 43 3.61 3.12 24.70
C GLY A 43 2.55 2.47 23.81
N TYR A 44 2.92 1.50 22.95
CA TYR A 44 1.96 0.80 22.12
C TYR A 44 1.09 -0.16 22.94
N ASP A 45 -0.23 -0.05 22.83
CA ASP A 45 -1.15 -0.95 23.54
C ASP A 45 -1.28 -2.29 22.82
N LYS A 46 -0.89 -3.38 23.49
CA LYS A 46 -0.98 -4.75 22.96
C LYS A 46 -2.38 -5.15 22.48
N SER A 47 -3.43 -4.55 23.04
CA SER A 47 -4.80 -4.86 22.63
C SER A 47 -5.08 -4.51 21.17
N ASN A 48 -4.35 -3.55 20.60
CA ASN A 48 -4.45 -3.17 19.20
C ASN A 48 -3.91 -4.25 18.25
N LEU A 49 -3.01 -5.13 18.71
CA LEU A 49 -2.46 -6.22 17.88
C LEU A 49 -3.54 -7.13 17.32
N ALA A 50 -4.62 -7.38 18.06
CA ALA A 50 -5.72 -8.23 17.61
C ALA A 50 -6.46 -7.71 16.36
N ASN A 51 -6.33 -6.41 16.07
CA ASN A 51 -6.99 -5.76 14.93
C ASN A 51 -6.09 -5.66 13.69
N ILE A 52 -4.80 -5.99 13.83
CA ILE A 52 -3.83 -5.88 12.73
C ILE A 52 -3.92 -7.14 11.87
N LYS A 53 -4.07 -6.94 10.56
CA LYS A 53 -4.03 -8.01 9.57
C LYS A 53 -2.66 -8.14 8.91
N ARG A 54 -1.95 -7.03 8.76
CA ARG A 54 -0.62 -6.94 8.12
C ARG A 54 0.36 -6.26 9.06
N LEU A 55 1.35 -7.01 9.53
CA LEU A 55 2.36 -6.55 10.47
C LEU A 55 3.77 -6.81 9.93
N LEU A 56 4.61 -5.81 9.96
CA LEU A 56 6.07 -6.00 9.88
C LEU A 56 6.68 -5.57 11.22
N VAL A 57 7.60 -6.36 11.72
CA VAL A 57 8.38 -6.04 12.92
C VAL A 57 9.83 -5.83 12.50
N ILE A 58 10.41 -4.69 12.87
CA ILE A 58 11.83 -4.39 12.63
C ILE A 58 12.45 -4.06 13.98
N THR A 59 13.31 -4.93 14.49
CA THR A 59 13.87 -4.73 15.85
C THR A 59 15.34 -5.04 15.92
N SER A 60 16.05 -4.27 16.74
CA SER A 60 17.44 -4.57 17.12
C SER A 60 17.47 -5.41 18.39
N THR A 61 18.57 -6.12 18.58
CA THR A 61 18.91 -6.79 19.84
C THR A 61 19.91 -5.92 20.59
N TRP A 62 19.74 -5.80 21.90
CA TRP A 62 20.60 -5.04 22.78
C TRP A 62 21.29 -5.94 23.81
N GLY A 63 22.49 -5.56 24.24
CA GLY A 63 23.24 -6.25 25.30
C GLY A 63 23.44 -7.74 25.04
N GLU A 64 23.10 -8.56 26.00
CA GLU A 64 23.21 -10.02 25.95
C GLU A 64 21.94 -10.71 25.46
N GLY A 65 21.18 -10.07 24.53
CA GLY A 65 19.96 -10.62 23.95
C GLY A 65 18.67 -9.92 24.36
N GLU A 66 18.77 -8.77 25.03
CA GLU A 66 17.60 -8.03 25.52
C GLU A 66 16.86 -7.30 24.38
N MET A 67 15.60 -6.98 24.65
CA MET A 67 14.83 -6.06 23.82
C MET A 67 15.42 -4.65 23.90
N PRO A 68 15.32 -3.83 22.86
CA PRO A 68 15.58 -2.40 22.97
C PRO A 68 14.68 -1.74 24.02
N ASP A 69 15.14 -0.68 24.67
CA ASP A 69 14.41 0.00 25.75
C ASP A 69 12.96 0.37 25.34
N ASN A 70 12.77 0.83 24.11
CA ASN A 70 11.46 1.18 23.59
C ASN A 70 10.54 -0.03 23.26
N ALA A 71 11.07 -1.25 23.24
CA ALA A 71 10.30 -2.46 22.98
C ALA A 71 9.97 -3.26 24.25
N GLU A 72 10.73 -3.07 25.33
CA GLU A 72 10.69 -3.91 26.53
C GLU A 72 9.30 -3.99 27.16
N VAL A 73 8.60 -2.86 27.33
CA VAL A 73 7.28 -2.80 27.99
C VAL A 73 6.23 -3.54 27.17
N LEU A 74 6.22 -3.32 25.85
CA LEU A 74 5.31 -4.03 24.95
C LEU A 74 5.62 -5.52 24.96
N TRP A 75 6.89 -5.90 24.82
CA TRP A 75 7.33 -7.29 24.84
C TRP A 75 6.86 -8.02 26.09
N GLN A 76 7.13 -7.49 27.27
CA GLN A 76 6.72 -8.10 28.55
C GLN A 76 5.20 -8.29 28.61
N SER A 77 4.43 -7.30 28.15
CA SER A 77 2.98 -7.37 28.15
C SER A 77 2.44 -8.43 27.19
N VAL A 78 3.04 -8.57 25.99
CA VAL A 78 2.66 -9.58 25.00
C VAL A 78 3.13 -10.97 25.44
N GLN A 79 4.30 -11.08 26.06
CA GLN A 79 4.82 -12.34 26.57
C GLN A 79 3.90 -12.93 27.66
N SER A 80 3.43 -12.09 28.59
CA SER A 80 2.61 -12.53 29.73
C SER A 80 1.18 -12.88 29.31
N ASP A 81 0.53 -12.07 28.47
CA ASP A 81 -0.88 -12.17 28.11
C ASP A 81 -1.14 -11.53 26.74
N GLY A 82 -0.57 -12.12 25.69
CA GLY A 82 -0.77 -11.66 24.30
C GLY A 82 -2.15 -12.06 23.75
N PRO A 83 -2.79 -11.22 22.92
CA PRO A 83 -4.07 -11.54 22.29
C PRO A 83 -3.94 -12.66 21.24
N ALA A 84 -5.04 -13.32 20.89
CA ALA A 84 -5.06 -14.22 19.74
C ALA A 84 -4.92 -13.44 18.43
N LEU A 85 -4.04 -13.92 17.51
CA LEU A 85 -3.64 -13.21 16.28
C LEU A 85 -3.94 -14.02 15.01
N SER A 86 -4.98 -14.85 15.02
CA SER A 86 -5.27 -15.81 13.93
C SER A 86 -5.58 -15.17 12.58
N ALA A 87 -5.92 -13.88 12.53
CA ALA A 87 -6.15 -13.14 11.29
C ALA A 87 -4.93 -12.30 10.86
N MET A 88 -3.84 -12.33 11.64
CA MET A 88 -2.64 -11.55 11.38
C MET A 88 -1.68 -12.32 10.48
N HIS A 89 -1.17 -11.62 9.48
CA HIS A 89 -0.01 -12.02 8.69
C HIS A 89 1.17 -11.11 9.02
N TYR A 90 2.36 -11.69 9.17
CA TYR A 90 3.51 -10.91 9.62
C TYR A 90 4.82 -11.38 8.99
N SER A 91 5.86 -10.57 9.13
CA SER A 91 7.26 -10.94 8.98
C SER A 91 8.13 -10.09 9.91
N VAL A 92 9.33 -10.59 10.21
CA VAL A 92 10.27 -9.94 11.14
C VAL A 92 11.62 -9.72 10.45
N CYS A 93 12.19 -8.52 10.62
CA CYS A 93 13.58 -8.21 10.31
C CYS A 93 14.30 -7.90 11.63
N ALA A 94 15.27 -8.72 11.97
CA ALA A 94 16.03 -8.62 13.21
C ALA A 94 17.44 -8.10 12.92
N ILE A 95 17.89 -7.11 13.68
CA ILE A 95 19.24 -6.57 13.62
C ILE A 95 20.00 -7.01 14.86
N GLY A 96 21.21 -7.50 14.66
CA GLY A 96 22.09 -7.93 15.73
C GLY A 96 23.55 -7.75 15.35
N ASP A 97 24.41 -8.40 16.10
CA ASP A 97 25.85 -8.48 15.87
C ASP A 97 26.30 -9.91 16.18
N THR A 98 26.87 -10.59 15.20
CA THR A 98 27.38 -11.97 15.34
C THR A 98 28.55 -12.09 16.30
N ALA A 99 29.12 -10.99 16.79
CA ALA A 99 30.10 -11.00 17.87
C ALA A 99 29.51 -11.38 19.24
N TYR A 100 28.16 -11.38 19.38
CA TYR A 100 27.46 -11.74 20.61
C TYR A 100 26.76 -13.09 20.48
N ASP A 101 26.74 -13.87 21.57
CA ASP A 101 26.16 -15.21 21.60
C ASP A 101 24.67 -15.25 21.27
N GLU A 102 23.92 -14.22 21.70
CA GLU A 102 22.47 -14.10 21.50
C GLU A 102 22.13 -13.25 20.26
N PHE A 103 22.78 -13.57 19.13
CA PHE A 103 22.59 -12.87 17.85
C PHE A 103 21.12 -12.80 17.42
N CYS A 104 20.60 -11.58 17.18
CA CYS A 104 19.24 -11.31 16.73
C CYS A 104 18.12 -11.86 17.65
N LYS A 105 18.42 -12.14 18.91
CA LYS A 105 17.48 -12.80 19.83
C LYS A 105 16.16 -12.05 19.98
N ALA A 106 16.17 -10.74 20.11
CA ALA A 106 14.94 -9.95 20.24
C ALA A 106 13.98 -10.19 19.07
N GLY A 107 14.48 -10.25 17.83
CA GLY A 107 13.66 -10.55 16.67
C GLY A 107 13.17 -11.99 16.64
N LEU A 108 14.05 -12.95 17.01
CA LEU A 108 13.66 -14.37 17.12
C LEU A 108 12.56 -14.59 18.17
N ASP A 109 12.64 -13.89 19.28
CA ASP A 109 11.64 -13.93 20.34
C ASP A 109 10.29 -13.36 19.85
N TRP A 110 10.30 -12.24 19.10
CA TRP A 110 9.10 -11.70 18.47
C TRP A 110 8.48 -12.66 17.46
N ASP A 111 9.28 -13.23 16.56
CA ASP A 111 8.81 -14.19 15.55
C ASP A 111 8.12 -15.40 16.19
N GLY A 112 8.82 -16.02 17.16
CA GLY A 112 8.28 -17.17 17.90
C GLY A 112 7.01 -16.84 18.68
N LYS A 113 6.94 -15.64 19.29
CA LYS A 113 5.77 -15.22 20.06
C LYS A 113 4.55 -14.95 19.17
N LEU A 114 4.71 -14.21 18.08
CA LEU A 114 3.63 -13.95 17.13
C LEU A 114 3.06 -15.25 16.56
N SER A 115 3.93 -16.17 16.15
CA SER A 115 3.54 -17.51 15.71
C SER A 115 2.76 -18.27 16.79
N SER A 116 3.22 -18.25 18.04
CA SER A 116 2.56 -18.93 19.16
C SER A 116 1.18 -18.37 19.49
N LEU A 117 0.92 -17.10 19.17
CA LEU A 117 -0.38 -16.43 19.31
C LEU A 117 -1.31 -16.67 18.12
N GLY A 118 -0.87 -17.44 17.11
CA GLY A 118 -1.66 -17.85 15.95
C GLY A 118 -1.49 -16.99 14.72
N ALA A 119 -0.57 -16.02 14.71
CA ALA A 119 -0.25 -15.26 13.51
C ALA A 119 0.50 -16.12 12.47
N SER A 120 0.31 -15.81 11.17
CA SER A 120 0.92 -16.53 10.05
C SER A 120 2.06 -15.71 9.45
N SER A 121 3.27 -16.30 9.39
CA SER A 121 4.40 -15.65 8.72
C SER A 121 4.21 -15.67 7.20
N VAL A 122 4.38 -14.53 6.51
CA VAL A 122 4.36 -14.43 5.04
C VAL A 122 5.77 -14.60 4.44
N GLN A 123 6.79 -14.33 5.23
CA GLN A 123 8.20 -14.44 4.86
C GLN A 123 9.00 -14.82 6.10
N GLU A 124 9.94 -15.75 5.95
CA GLU A 124 10.84 -16.13 7.03
C GLU A 124 11.54 -14.91 7.62
N ILE A 125 11.79 -14.97 8.94
CA ILE A 125 12.54 -13.94 9.63
C ILE A 125 13.90 -13.72 8.97
N LYS A 126 14.28 -12.46 8.82
CA LYS A 126 15.62 -12.09 8.34
C LYS A 126 16.51 -11.67 9.51
N LEU A 127 17.64 -12.32 9.64
CA LEU A 127 18.66 -11.98 10.61
C LEU A 127 19.73 -11.13 9.91
N CYS A 128 19.96 -9.93 10.40
CA CYS A 128 20.88 -8.95 9.84
C CYS A 128 22.01 -8.69 10.84
N ASP A 129 23.25 -8.85 10.38
CA ASP A 129 24.44 -8.50 11.13
C ASP A 129 24.71 -6.98 11.07
N VAL A 130 25.86 -6.53 11.51
CA VAL A 130 26.27 -5.11 11.57
C VAL A 130 26.12 -4.38 10.24
N ASP A 131 26.33 -5.05 9.11
CA ASP A 131 25.99 -4.56 7.76
C ASP A 131 24.56 -4.98 7.41
N PHE A 132 23.60 -4.36 8.04
CA PHE A 132 22.20 -4.76 8.01
C PHE A 132 21.41 -4.27 6.77
N GLU A 133 21.89 -3.25 6.05
CA GLU A 133 21.12 -2.69 4.93
C GLU A 133 20.93 -3.66 3.76
N PRO A 134 21.98 -4.36 3.25
CA PRO A 134 21.80 -5.30 2.15
C PRO A 134 20.86 -6.47 2.50
N PRO A 135 21.01 -7.20 3.62
CA PRO A 135 20.09 -8.26 3.97
C PRO A 135 18.65 -7.76 4.28
N TRP A 136 18.50 -6.57 4.86
CA TRP A 136 17.19 -5.95 5.01
C TRP A 136 16.55 -5.65 3.64
N ASN A 137 17.31 -5.14 2.68
CA ASN A 137 16.78 -4.85 1.34
C ASN A 137 16.31 -6.14 0.65
N ASP A 138 17.06 -7.23 0.74
CA ASP A 138 16.60 -8.53 0.22
C ASP A 138 15.30 -8.99 0.87
N TRP A 139 15.18 -8.82 2.20
CA TRP A 139 13.99 -9.19 2.94
C TRP A 139 12.77 -8.33 2.57
N VAL A 140 12.94 -7.02 2.48
CA VAL A 140 11.82 -6.11 2.23
C VAL A 140 11.22 -6.31 0.83
N LEU A 141 12.07 -6.61 -0.18
CA LEU A 141 11.64 -6.93 -1.54
C LEU A 141 10.84 -8.24 -1.64
N GLU A 142 11.01 -9.16 -0.70
CA GLU A 142 10.23 -10.40 -0.60
C GLU A 142 9.02 -10.26 0.33
N ALA A 143 9.14 -9.54 1.44
CA ALA A 143 8.09 -9.40 2.44
C ALA A 143 6.95 -8.47 1.99
N LEU A 144 7.27 -7.33 1.38
CA LEU A 144 6.24 -6.36 0.95
C LEU A 144 5.26 -6.93 -0.08
N PRO A 145 5.68 -7.57 -1.19
CA PRO A 145 4.72 -8.14 -2.12
C PRO A 145 3.86 -9.24 -1.49
N ARG A 146 4.41 -10.08 -0.62
CA ARG A 146 3.64 -11.12 0.06
C ARG A 146 2.62 -10.53 1.03
N ILE A 147 3.01 -9.59 1.86
CA ILE A 147 2.08 -8.98 2.83
C ILE A 147 1.04 -8.11 2.14
N ALA A 148 1.37 -7.54 0.97
CA ALA A 148 0.42 -6.83 0.13
C ALA A 148 -0.66 -7.76 -0.45
N CYS A 149 -0.37 -9.06 -0.60
CA CYS A 149 -1.32 -10.08 -1.05
C CYS A 149 -2.25 -10.59 0.07
N VAL A 150 -2.19 -10.06 1.27
CA VAL A 150 -3.20 -10.29 2.32
C VAL A 150 -4.40 -9.40 2.04
N ASP A 151 -5.58 -9.99 1.86
CA ASP A 151 -6.81 -9.25 1.58
C ASP A 151 -7.44 -8.60 2.83
N ALA A 152 -8.53 -7.87 2.65
CA ALA A 152 -9.25 -7.21 3.74
C ALA A 152 -9.87 -8.17 4.76
N SER A 153 -10.05 -9.45 4.40
CA SER A 153 -10.52 -10.49 5.33
C SER A 153 -9.39 -11.10 6.18
N GLY A 154 -8.12 -10.82 5.84
CA GLY A 154 -6.95 -11.44 6.44
C GLY A 154 -6.59 -12.78 5.79
N THR A 155 -6.92 -12.98 4.50
CA THR A 155 -6.55 -14.17 3.73
C THR A 155 -5.38 -13.85 2.81
N LEU A 156 -4.32 -14.67 2.86
CA LEU A 156 -3.17 -14.55 1.97
C LEU A 156 -3.43 -15.23 0.63
N GLN A 157 -3.31 -14.46 -0.46
CA GLN A 157 -3.50 -14.92 -1.85
C GLN A 157 -2.13 -15.16 -2.49
N LEU A 158 -1.58 -16.36 -2.26
CA LEU A 158 -0.22 -16.71 -2.70
C LEU A 158 -0.03 -16.66 -4.22
N GLU A 159 -1.07 -16.94 -4.99
CA GLU A 159 -1.06 -16.93 -6.45
C GLU A 159 -0.78 -15.55 -7.05
N LEU A 160 -1.02 -14.48 -6.29
CA LEU A 160 -0.82 -13.10 -6.74
C LEU A 160 0.56 -12.53 -6.41
N VAL A 161 1.41 -13.26 -5.68
CA VAL A 161 2.69 -12.73 -5.16
C VAL A 161 3.65 -12.34 -6.28
N GLU A 162 3.79 -13.16 -7.33
CA GLU A 162 4.71 -12.87 -8.43
C GLU A 162 4.24 -11.66 -9.26
N GLU A 163 2.94 -11.52 -9.45
CA GLU A 163 2.35 -10.35 -10.10
C GLU A 163 2.55 -9.09 -9.25
N MET A 164 2.37 -9.20 -7.92
CA MET A 164 2.61 -8.10 -6.98
C MET A 164 4.09 -7.68 -6.95
N LYS A 165 5.03 -8.62 -7.07
CA LYS A 165 6.46 -8.29 -7.19
C LYS A 165 6.74 -7.47 -8.45
N ALA A 166 6.23 -7.92 -9.59
CA ALA A 166 6.38 -7.20 -10.85
C ALA A 166 5.78 -5.79 -10.77
N TYR A 167 4.61 -5.66 -10.14
CA TYR A 167 3.95 -4.37 -9.92
C TYR A 167 4.81 -3.40 -9.10
N GLY A 168 5.38 -3.83 -7.97
CA GLY A 168 6.16 -2.96 -7.07
C GLY A 168 7.60 -2.69 -7.51
N THR A 169 8.11 -3.42 -8.51
CA THR A 169 9.47 -3.24 -9.06
C THR A 169 9.50 -2.64 -10.46
N SER A 170 8.34 -2.33 -11.05
CA SER A 170 8.29 -1.62 -12.33
C SER A 170 8.91 -0.22 -12.13
N ASP A 171 10.04 0.02 -12.80
CA ASP A 171 10.62 1.36 -12.91
C ASP A 171 9.59 2.30 -13.55
N GLU A 172 9.61 3.59 -13.18
CA GLU A 172 8.68 4.61 -13.69
C GLU A 172 8.67 4.72 -15.24
N ASP A 173 9.71 4.17 -15.90
CA ASP A 173 9.82 4.13 -17.35
C ASP A 173 9.24 2.85 -17.99
N ASP A 174 9.03 1.78 -17.22
CA ASP A 174 8.37 0.53 -17.62
C ASP A 174 6.95 0.44 -17.04
N VAL A 175 6.18 1.51 -17.15
CA VAL A 175 4.74 1.45 -16.88
C VAL A 175 4.14 0.48 -17.90
N ILE A 176 3.96 -0.78 -17.48
CA ILE A 176 3.09 -1.72 -18.18
C ILE A 176 1.72 -1.06 -18.17
N GLU A 177 1.34 -0.50 -19.31
CA GLU A 177 0.05 0.16 -19.48
C GLU A 177 -1.04 -0.81 -18.99
N GLY A 178 -1.67 -0.48 -17.86
CA GLY A 178 -2.87 -1.17 -17.40
C GLY A 178 -2.77 -2.01 -16.14
N ASP A 179 -1.66 -2.04 -15.41
CA ASP A 179 -1.59 -2.83 -14.19
C ASP A 179 -2.17 -2.05 -12.99
N PHE A 180 -3.40 -2.43 -12.66
CA PHE A 180 -3.90 -2.36 -11.30
C PHE A 180 -3.04 -3.23 -10.40
N ALA A 181 -2.82 -2.82 -9.16
CA ALA A 181 -2.26 -3.73 -8.15
C ALA A 181 -3.03 -5.06 -8.20
N PRO A 182 -2.34 -6.20 -8.33
CA PRO A 182 -2.99 -7.48 -8.64
C PRO A 182 -4.13 -7.77 -7.67
N GLY A 183 -5.33 -7.93 -8.17
CA GLY A 183 -6.52 -8.60 -7.63
C GLY A 183 -6.91 -8.49 -6.16
N ILE A 184 -6.13 -7.81 -5.33
CA ILE A 184 -6.37 -7.66 -3.89
C ILE A 184 -7.32 -6.50 -3.58
N ILE A 185 -7.82 -5.89 -4.62
CA ILE A 185 -8.90 -4.92 -4.54
C ILE A 185 -10.11 -5.68 -4.07
N ASP A 186 -10.70 -5.21 -2.98
CA ASP A 186 -12.05 -5.60 -2.56
C ASP A 186 -12.93 -5.52 -3.82
N ALA A 187 -13.21 -6.69 -4.41
CA ALA A 187 -13.75 -6.81 -5.76
C ALA A 187 -15.26 -6.50 -5.79
N THR A 188 -15.67 -5.44 -5.10
CA THR A 188 -16.97 -4.85 -5.34
C THR A 188 -16.85 -4.02 -6.62
N GLU A 189 -16.85 -4.71 -7.76
CA GLU A 189 -17.06 -4.03 -9.03
C GLU A 189 -18.40 -3.30 -8.98
N ILE A 190 -18.35 -2.02 -9.25
CA ILE A 190 -19.55 -1.22 -9.42
C ILE A 190 -19.79 -0.96 -10.90
N GLN A 191 -21.03 -1.14 -11.32
CA GLN A 191 -21.46 -0.76 -12.68
C GLN A 191 -21.63 0.75 -12.74
N VAL A 192 -20.93 1.39 -13.66
CA VAL A 192 -20.94 2.85 -13.81
C VAL A 192 -21.30 3.23 -15.23
N GLU A 193 -22.34 4.06 -15.39
CA GLU A 193 -22.57 4.81 -16.61
C GLU A 193 -21.70 6.08 -16.55
N LEU A 194 -20.58 6.06 -17.28
CA LEU A 194 -19.59 7.12 -17.32
C LEU A 194 -19.93 8.10 -18.43
N GLU A 195 -20.16 9.37 -18.08
CA GLU A 195 -20.28 10.50 -19.00
C GLU A 195 -18.99 11.31 -19.00
N LEU A 196 -18.19 11.19 -20.06
CA LEU A 196 -16.92 11.93 -20.21
C LEU A 196 -17.05 13.09 -21.18
N PHE A 197 -16.60 14.28 -20.75
CA PHE A 197 -16.50 15.43 -21.63
C PHE A 197 -15.41 15.24 -22.69
N ARG A 198 -15.75 15.59 -23.95
CA ARG A 198 -14.86 15.49 -25.10
C ARG A 198 -14.73 16.83 -25.81
N TYR A 199 -13.49 17.17 -26.16
CA TYR A 199 -13.17 18.30 -27.00
C TYR A 199 -11.90 18.06 -27.82
N CYS A 200 -12.04 18.12 -29.15
CA CYS A 200 -10.90 18.06 -30.04
C CYS A 200 -10.73 19.42 -30.73
N PRO A 201 -9.60 20.12 -30.53
CA PRO A 201 -9.38 21.45 -31.12
C PRO A 201 -9.42 21.46 -32.66
N ALA A 202 -9.00 20.33 -33.28
CA ALA A 202 -8.97 20.21 -34.74
C ALA A 202 -10.40 20.15 -35.37
N GLN A 203 -11.39 19.70 -34.59
CA GLN A 203 -12.78 19.58 -35.03
C GLN A 203 -13.64 20.72 -34.51
N GLY A 204 -13.21 21.40 -33.43
CA GLY A 204 -13.93 22.51 -32.79
C GLY A 204 -15.23 22.11 -32.08
N GLU A 205 -15.57 20.83 -32.09
CA GLU A 205 -16.79 20.30 -31.50
C GLU A 205 -16.59 19.88 -30.03
N ARG A 206 -17.60 20.15 -29.21
CA ARG A 206 -17.68 19.68 -27.82
C ARG A 206 -18.76 18.60 -27.77
N GLY A 207 -18.43 17.50 -27.07
CA GLY A 207 -19.34 16.36 -26.98
C GLY A 207 -19.24 15.66 -25.63
N TRP A 208 -19.95 14.56 -25.55
CA TRP A 208 -19.96 13.66 -24.41
C TRP A 208 -19.90 12.22 -24.90
N ASP A 209 -18.96 11.46 -24.37
CA ASP A 209 -18.97 10.02 -24.50
C ASP A 209 -19.73 9.42 -23.32
N VAL A 210 -20.64 8.51 -23.61
CA VAL A 210 -21.40 7.78 -22.58
C VAL A 210 -21.05 6.31 -22.72
N VAL A 211 -20.42 5.74 -21.70
CA VAL A 211 -19.93 4.36 -21.68
C VAL A 211 -20.36 3.66 -20.40
N ALA A 212 -20.95 2.48 -20.53
CA ALA A 212 -21.17 1.60 -19.39
C ALA A 212 -19.89 0.77 -19.15
N THR A 213 -19.36 0.85 -17.95
CA THR A 213 -18.16 0.11 -17.56
C THR A 213 -18.30 -0.45 -16.16
N ALA A 214 -17.60 -1.55 -15.89
CA ALA A 214 -17.45 -2.10 -14.53
C ALA A 214 -16.08 -1.72 -14.03
N VAL A 215 -16.00 -1.14 -12.84
CA VAL A 215 -14.74 -0.74 -12.22
C VAL A 215 -14.76 -1.03 -10.73
N PRO A 216 -13.63 -1.33 -10.12
CA PRO A 216 -13.53 -1.43 -8.68
C PRO A 216 -13.94 -0.09 -8.02
N ALA A 217 -14.75 -0.16 -6.97
CA ALA A 217 -15.15 1.04 -6.23
C ALA A 217 -13.95 1.81 -5.67
N SER A 218 -12.86 1.11 -5.38
CA SER A 218 -11.60 1.65 -4.87
C SER A 218 -10.70 2.29 -5.92
N ALA A 219 -10.96 2.08 -7.23
CA ALA A 219 -10.16 2.67 -8.30
C ALA A 219 -10.16 4.19 -8.23
N SER A 220 -9.03 4.83 -8.55
CA SER A 220 -8.97 6.28 -8.70
C SER A 220 -9.67 6.72 -10.00
N LEU A 221 -9.99 8.01 -10.12
CA LEU A 221 -10.46 8.53 -11.40
C LEU A 221 -9.38 8.45 -12.48
N GLU A 222 -8.11 8.56 -12.10
CA GLU A 222 -7.00 8.43 -13.04
C GLU A 222 -6.94 7.02 -13.62
N ASP A 223 -7.10 5.98 -12.79
CA ASP A 223 -7.19 4.58 -13.23
C ASP A 223 -8.36 4.38 -14.20
N LEU A 224 -9.51 4.98 -13.89
CA LEU A 224 -10.66 4.94 -14.78
C LEU A 224 -10.36 5.61 -16.13
N PHE A 225 -9.65 6.74 -16.14
CA PHE A 225 -9.27 7.43 -17.36
C PHE A 225 -8.26 6.64 -18.19
N MET A 226 -7.29 5.99 -17.54
CA MET A 226 -6.34 5.10 -18.22
C MET A 226 -7.05 3.91 -18.85
N THR A 227 -7.98 3.28 -18.13
CA THR A 227 -8.79 2.18 -18.65
C THR A 227 -9.63 2.64 -19.86
N PHE A 228 -10.28 3.81 -19.76
CA PHE A 228 -11.05 4.37 -20.88
C PHE A 228 -10.14 4.63 -22.09
N GLN A 229 -8.98 5.24 -21.88
CA GLN A 229 -8.02 5.53 -22.98
C GLN A 229 -7.53 4.25 -23.65
N ARG A 230 -7.25 3.20 -22.89
CA ARG A 230 -6.76 1.93 -23.41
C ARG A 230 -7.85 1.15 -24.14
N ASP A 231 -9.04 1.02 -23.56
CA ASP A 231 -10.04 0.04 -23.99
C ASP A 231 -11.15 0.63 -24.87
N VAL A 232 -11.36 1.95 -24.80
CA VAL A 232 -12.47 2.62 -25.48
C VAL A 232 -11.97 3.60 -26.54
N ASP A 233 -11.14 4.58 -26.15
CA ASP A 233 -10.66 5.60 -27.10
C ASP A 233 -9.26 6.12 -26.74
N GLY A 234 -8.23 5.62 -27.43
CA GLY A 234 -6.83 6.03 -27.27
C GLY A 234 -6.55 7.51 -27.55
N SER A 235 -7.52 8.27 -28.11
CA SER A 235 -7.40 9.70 -28.34
C SER A 235 -7.79 10.56 -27.13
N PHE A 236 -8.38 9.96 -26.07
CA PHE A 236 -8.79 10.66 -24.85
C PHE A 236 -7.59 11.28 -24.15
N ALA A 237 -7.72 12.56 -23.78
CA ALA A 237 -6.61 13.34 -23.23
C ALA A 237 -6.86 13.78 -21.78
N PHE A 238 -5.96 13.41 -20.89
CA PHE A 238 -5.87 13.87 -19.50
C PHE A 238 -4.40 13.97 -19.07
N ARG A 239 -4.12 14.63 -17.94
CA ARG A 239 -2.76 14.68 -17.38
C ARG A 239 -2.62 13.60 -16.32
N ARG A 240 -1.61 12.75 -16.46
CA ARG A 240 -1.27 11.77 -15.41
C ARG A 240 -0.57 12.46 -14.26
N GLY A 241 -0.89 12.07 -13.04
CA GLY A 241 -0.12 12.44 -11.85
C GLY A 241 1.26 11.79 -11.93
N VAL A 242 2.32 12.57 -11.73
CA VAL A 242 3.69 12.05 -11.59
C VAL A 242 4.06 12.18 -10.13
N VAL A 243 4.54 11.11 -9.52
CA VAL A 243 4.99 11.11 -8.12
C VAL A 243 6.04 12.20 -7.92
N GLY A 244 5.75 13.17 -7.04
CA GLY A 244 6.62 14.34 -6.79
C GLY A 244 6.39 15.54 -7.68
N ALA A 245 5.49 15.49 -8.67
CA ALA A 245 5.08 16.64 -9.46
C ALA A 245 3.71 17.17 -8.98
N THR A 246 3.56 18.50 -8.99
CA THR A 246 2.32 19.20 -8.58
C THR A 246 1.22 19.17 -9.64
N ALA A 247 1.35 18.36 -10.69
CA ALA A 247 0.48 18.38 -11.86
C ALA A 247 -0.32 17.09 -12.02
N THR A 248 -1.34 16.91 -11.21
CA THR A 248 -2.40 15.93 -11.45
C THR A 248 -3.57 16.55 -12.21
N THR A 249 -4.41 15.73 -12.84
CA THR A 249 -5.63 16.22 -13.51
C THR A 249 -6.68 16.59 -12.47
N GLY A 250 -6.92 17.89 -12.32
CA GLY A 250 -8.11 18.37 -11.63
C GLY A 250 -9.33 18.29 -12.55
N VAL A 251 -10.43 17.73 -12.06
CA VAL A 251 -11.69 17.57 -12.79
C VAL A 251 -12.90 17.93 -11.93
N ARG A 252 -14.04 18.12 -12.57
CA ARG A 252 -15.32 18.16 -11.88
C ARG A 252 -16.06 16.83 -12.10
N ALA A 253 -16.22 16.06 -11.02
CA ALA A 253 -16.90 14.78 -10.99
C ALA A 253 -18.24 14.91 -10.27
N ASN A 254 -19.37 14.68 -10.96
CA ASN A 254 -20.72 14.86 -10.44
C ASN A 254 -20.91 16.21 -9.71
N GLY A 255 -20.35 17.30 -10.30
CA GLY A 255 -20.42 18.67 -9.77
C GLY A 255 -19.38 19.00 -8.69
N ARG A 256 -18.59 18.05 -8.18
CA ARG A 256 -17.54 18.27 -7.18
C ARG A 256 -16.18 18.39 -7.86
N VAL A 257 -15.38 19.37 -7.46
CA VAL A 257 -13.99 19.51 -7.93
C VAL A 257 -13.11 18.56 -7.13
N VAL A 258 -12.37 17.70 -7.83
CA VAL A 258 -11.49 16.67 -7.25
C VAL A 258 -10.21 16.52 -8.06
N LEU A 259 -9.18 15.91 -7.45
CA LEU A 259 -7.96 15.48 -8.13
C LEU A 259 -8.11 14.02 -8.55
N ALA A 260 -7.76 13.71 -9.80
CA ALA A 260 -8.07 12.41 -10.40
C ALA A 260 -7.27 11.25 -9.78
N ASP A 261 -6.04 11.51 -9.36
CA ASP A 261 -5.15 10.54 -8.71
C ASP A 261 -5.57 10.16 -7.28
N VAL A 262 -6.30 11.06 -6.59
CA VAL A 262 -6.72 10.86 -5.19
C VAL A 262 -8.15 10.39 -5.07
N ALA A 263 -9.05 10.90 -5.91
CA ALA A 263 -10.49 10.67 -5.80
C ALA A 263 -10.87 9.26 -6.24
N ARG A 264 -11.61 8.54 -5.38
CA ARG A 264 -12.07 7.17 -5.65
C ARG A 264 -13.40 7.16 -6.38
N VAL A 265 -13.55 6.27 -7.36
CA VAL A 265 -14.75 6.15 -8.18
C VAL A 265 -15.99 5.86 -7.31
N GLY A 266 -15.87 4.95 -6.33
CA GLY A 266 -16.97 4.59 -5.44
C GLY A 266 -17.53 5.74 -4.61
N ASP A 267 -16.70 6.74 -4.27
CA ASP A 267 -17.12 7.92 -3.48
C ASP A 267 -17.82 8.99 -4.35
N LEU A 268 -17.67 8.88 -5.65
CA LEU A 268 -18.16 9.87 -6.61
C LEU A 268 -19.39 9.41 -7.39
N VAL A 269 -19.55 8.08 -7.57
CA VAL A 269 -20.71 7.53 -8.29
C VAL A 269 -22.00 7.82 -7.53
N SER A 270 -22.99 8.33 -8.24
CA SER A 270 -24.33 8.58 -7.71
C SER A 270 -25.37 7.89 -8.59
N ASN A 271 -26.16 7.00 -8.01
CA ASN A 271 -27.16 6.20 -8.72
C ASN A 271 -26.61 5.47 -9.96
N GLY A 272 -25.40 4.94 -9.86
CA GLY A 272 -24.73 4.24 -10.96
C GLY A 272 -24.19 5.15 -12.06
N LYS A 273 -24.17 6.48 -11.89
CA LYS A 273 -23.71 7.45 -12.87
C LYS A 273 -22.52 8.26 -12.36
N LEU A 274 -21.59 8.53 -13.28
CA LEU A 274 -20.42 9.35 -13.03
C LEU A 274 -20.20 10.29 -14.22
N LYS A 275 -20.40 11.59 -14.00
CA LYS A 275 -20.18 12.63 -14.99
C LYS A 275 -18.87 13.36 -14.73
N ILE A 276 -17.98 13.38 -15.70
CA ILE A 276 -16.65 13.99 -15.60
C ILE A 276 -16.54 15.16 -16.58
N GLU A 277 -16.18 16.30 -16.04
CA GLU A 277 -16.01 17.56 -16.78
C GLU A 277 -14.61 18.15 -16.49
N PRO A 278 -14.04 18.95 -17.41
CA PRO A 278 -12.83 19.70 -17.12
C PRO A 278 -13.03 20.69 -15.98
N LEU A 279 -11.94 21.15 -15.36
CA LEU A 279 -11.98 22.16 -14.31
C LEU A 279 -12.73 23.42 -14.78
N PRO A 280 -13.71 23.91 -14.03
CA PRO A 280 -14.43 25.13 -14.39
C PRO A 280 -13.52 26.36 -14.25
N GLY A 281 -13.71 27.35 -15.13
CA GLY A 281 -12.99 28.63 -15.08
C GLY A 281 -11.68 28.65 -15.87
N TYR A 282 -11.28 27.53 -16.48
CA TYR A 282 -10.13 27.44 -17.35
C TYR A 282 -10.53 27.14 -18.80
N PRO A 283 -9.78 27.66 -19.80
CA PRO A 283 -10.01 27.31 -21.20
C PRO A 283 -9.63 25.85 -21.44
N VAL A 284 -10.53 25.07 -22.03
CA VAL A 284 -10.27 23.69 -22.37
C VAL A 284 -9.37 23.62 -23.60
N ILE A 285 -8.23 22.95 -23.46
CA ILE A 285 -7.27 22.72 -24.54
C ILE A 285 -7.64 21.45 -25.31
N ARG A 286 -7.88 20.35 -24.59
CA ARG A 286 -8.35 19.08 -25.15
C ARG A 286 -8.95 18.21 -24.04
N ASP A 287 -10.14 17.68 -24.24
CA ASP A 287 -10.87 16.81 -23.29
C ASP A 287 -10.81 17.35 -21.85
N LEU A 288 -10.08 16.70 -20.95
CA LEU A 288 -9.90 17.12 -19.55
C LEU A 288 -8.66 18.01 -19.32
N ILE A 289 -7.88 18.31 -20.35
CA ILE A 289 -6.71 19.20 -20.25
C ILE A 289 -7.17 20.66 -20.40
N VAL A 290 -6.90 21.45 -19.38
CA VAL A 290 -7.19 22.87 -19.30
C VAL A 290 -5.92 23.70 -19.18
#